data_9478aedf746c12a7beffb70f6daa5ede
#
_entry.id   9478aedf746c12a7beffb70f6daa5ede
#
_cell.length_a   1.000
_cell.length_b   1.000
_cell.length_c   1.000
_cell.angle_alpha   90.00
_cell.angle_beta   90.00
_cell.angle_gamma   90.00
#
_symmetry.space_group_name_H-M   'P 1'
#
loop_
_entity.id
_entity.type
_entity.pdbx_description
1 polymer ?
#
loop_
_entity_poly.entity_id
_entity_poly.type
_entity_poly.pdbx_seq_one_letter_code
_entity_poly.pdbx_strand_id
1 'polypeptide(L)'
;MASRAETAVLARFQRALLGDLEPTEILRNFLEVATEEGVERAALFLYRPEARELVGEVASGRGRRYTVSSVALPLHAKGPVQEAFFAEGPLRRGEEWLLPVVGEEEAFCWADPERRCREHPRATRETRALICPSCPRFRPLGVLTLERVPSRLQPLLPLLAQLTALALKNGALLKERDAALRRLSQHAERLAHVSAASRELARALEPDAVMAVLAGILRERLGFYRVTVALVREGALVGHLTRRGEDLYWTEGRSRIRLPVATSPDPMAQAVRERRTRIVPREALPPHLAEGVGA
;
A
#
# COMPACT_ATOMS: atom_id res chain seq x y z
N MET A 1 26.62 -14.48 -31.04
CA MET A 1 27.41 -14.52 -29.80
C MET A 1 27.73 -13.09 -29.40
N ALA A 2 27.33 -12.66 -28.19
CA ALA A 2 27.65 -11.31 -27.70
C ALA A 2 29.16 -11.15 -27.55
N SER A 3 29.67 -9.96 -27.89
CA SER A 3 31.09 -9.66 -27.73
C SER A 3 31.46 -9.57 -26.25
N ARG A 4 32.73 -9.72 -25.89
CA ARG A 4 33.22 -9.57 -24.52
C ARG A 4 32.88 -8.20 -23.94
N ALA A 5 32.83 -7.16 -24.76
CA ALA A 5 32.48 -5.81 -24.38
C ALA A 5 30.96 -5.70 -24.05
N GLU A 6 30.10 -6.30 -24.87
CA GLU A 6 28.64 -6.33 -24.61
C GLU A 6 28.32 -7.08 -23.34
N THR A 7 29.00 -8.20 -23.07
CA THR A 7 28.80 -8.96 -21.80
C THR A 7 29.20 -8.13 -20.59
N ALA A 8 30.28 -7.37 -20.67
CA ALA A 8 30.72 -6.51 -19.57
C ALA A 8 29.71 -5.37 -19.28
N VAL A 9 29.18 -4.76 -20.33
CA VAL A 9 28.14 -3.73 -20.23
C VAL A 9 26.89 -4.29 -19.58
N LEU A 10 26.39 -5.44 -20.04
CA LEU A 10 25.21 -6.10 -19.46
C LEU A 10 25.42 -6.44 -17.99
N ALA A 11 26.60 -6.92 -17.60
CA ALA A 11 26.92 -7.21 -16.21
C ALA A 11 26.89 -5.96 -15.31
N ARG A 12 27.17 -4.77 -15.84
CA ARG A 12 27.02 -3.50 -15.11
C ARG A 12 25.55 -3.16 -14.88
N PHE A 13 24.70 -3.26 -15.91
CA PHE A 13 23.27 -3.05 -15.78
C PHE A 13 22.64 -4.06 -14.81
N GLN A 14 22.99 -5.32 -14.90
CA GLN A 14 22.50 -6.35 -13.97
C GLN A 14 22.88 -6.03 -12.52
N ARG A 15 24.12 -5.61 -12.26
CA ARG A 15 24.55 -5.22 -10.92
C ARG A 15 23.78 -4.03 -10.38
N ALA A 16 23.44 -3.05 -11.21
CA ALA A 16 22.63 -1.91 -10.81
C ALA A 16 21.21 -2.33 -10.38
N LEU A 17 20.70 -3.46 -10.89
CA LEU A 17 19.37 -3.98 -10.58
C LEU A 17 19.33 -4.93 -9.37
N LEU A 18 20.47 -5.43 -8.89
CA LEU A 18 20.57 -6.45 -7.84
C LEU A 18 20.83 -5.88 -6.44
N GLY A 19 20.80 -4.56 -6.27
CA GLY A 19 21.02 -3.92 -4.96
C GLY A 19 19.78 -4.07 -4.04
N ASP A 20 20.04 -4.13 -2.71
CA ASP A 20 18.98 -4.06 -1.67
C ASP A 20 18.43 -2.63 -1.49
N LEU A 21 18.29 -1.89 -2.58
CA LEU A 21 17.90 -0.49 -2.59
C LEU A 21 16.39 -0.34 -2.82
N GLU A 22 15.88 0.83 -2.45
CA GLU A 22 14.52 1.25 -2.83
C GLU A 22 14.35 1.18 -4.36
N PRO A 23 13.18 0.76 -4.88
CA PRO A 23 12.95 0.61 -6.32
C PRO A 23 13.31 1.83 -7.16
N THR A 24 13.06 3.03 -6.63
CA THR A 24 13.43 4.29 -7.30
C THR A 24 14.95 4.48 -7.39
N GLU A 25 15.70 4.01 -6.39
CA GLU A 25 17.16 4.05 -6.40
C GLU A 25 17.74 3.03 -7.38
N ILE A 26 17.18 1.82 -7.42
CA ILE A 26 17.55 0.79 -8.42
C ILE A 26 17.40 1.36 -9.83
N LEU A 27 16.27 1.97 -10.13
CA LEU A 27 16.01 2.58 -11.43
C LEU A 27 16.96 3.75 -11.72
N ARG A 28 17.27 4.55 -10.71
CA ARG A 28 18.23 5.65 -10.83
C ARG A 28 19.62 5.13 -11.17
N ASN A 29 20.10 4.14 -10.43
CA ASN A 29 21.40 3.51 -10.69
C ASN A 29 21.48 2.89 -12.09
N PHE A 30 20.36 2.28 -12.56
CA PHE A 30 20.26 1.76 -13.90
C PHE A 30 20.43 2.87 -14.95
N LEU A 31 19.76 4.02 -14.78
CA LEU A 31 19.89 5.15 -15.69
C LEU A 31 21.28 5.81 -15.61
N GLU A 32 21.90 5.85 -14.42
CA GLU A 32 23.27 6.32 -14.25
C GLU A 32 24.26 5.45 -15.02
N VAL A 33 24.12 4.11 -14.96
CA VAL A 33 24.92 3.20 -15.79
C VAL A 33 24.73 3.49 -17.28
N ALA A 34 23.51 3.76 -17.74
CA ALA A 34 23.26 4.11 -19.13
C ALA A 34 24.04 5.39 -19.55
N THR A 35 24.03 6.41 -18.68
CA THR A 35 24.76 7.66 -18.96
C THR A 35 26.28 7.50 -18.88
N GLU A 36 26.80 6.66 -17.99
CA GLU A 36 28.20 6.29 -17.94
C GLU A 36 28.65 5.53 -19.18
N GLU A 37 27.78 4.70 -19.73
CA GLU A 37 28.02 4.00 -21.01
C GLU A 37 27.87 4.91 -22.25
N GLY A 38 27.61 6.19 -22.05
CA GLY A 38 27.67 7.20 -23.10
C GLY A 38 26.33 7.66 -23.65
N VAL A 39 25.21 7.23 -23.07
CA VAL A 39 23.90 7.83 -23.34
C VAL A 39 23.90 9.26 -22.81
N GLU A 40 23.43 10.23 -23.57
CA GLU A 40 23.47 11.62 -23.13
C GLU A 40 22.43 11.92 -22.06
N ARG A 41 21.19 11.47 -22.27
CA ARG A 41 20.08 11.53 -21.32
C ARG A 41 19.27 10.26 -21.33
N ALA A 42 18.81 9.85 -20.16
CA ALA A 42 17.93 8.72 -19.97
C ALA A 42 16.80 9.13 -19.00
N ALA A 43 15.56 8.78 -19.33
CA ALA A 43 14.44 8.99 -18.43
C ALA A 43 13.45 7.83 -18.50
N LEU A 44 12.78 7.56 -17.38
CA LEU A 44 11.76 6.54 -17.27
C LEU A 44 10.42 7.19 -16.93
N PHE A 45 9.43 6.90 -17.73
CA PHE A 45 8.03 7.27 -17.51
C PHE A 45 7.23 6.02 -17.15
N LEU A 46 6.54 6.04 -16.01
CA LEU A 46 5.70 4.94 -15.57
C LEU A 46 4.24 5.21 -15.86
N TYR A 47 3.54 4.16 -16.25
CA TYR A 47 2.11 4.24 -16.50
C TYR A 47 1.31 4.19 -15.20
N ARG A 48 0.41 5.16 -15.03
CA ARG A 48 -0.59 5.24 -13.95
C ARG A 48 -1.98 4.93 -14.52
N PRO A 49 -2.51 3.71 -14.28
CA PRO A 49 -3.79 3.28 -14.85
C PRO A 49 -4.97 4.16 -14.43
N GLU A 50 -4.99 4.61 -13.16
CA GLU A 50 -6.09 5.39 -12.58
C GLU A 50 -6.25 6.74 -13.28
N ALA A 51 -5.14 7.40 -13.59
CA ALA A 51 -5.12 8.69 -14.27
C ALA A 51 -5.02 8.56 -15.80
N ARG A 52 -4.70 7.36 -16.33
CA ARG A 52 -4.41 7.09 -17.74
C ARG A 52 -3.31 8.00 -18.31
N GLU A 53 -2.23 8.11 -17.56
CA GLU A 53 -1.09 8.96 -17.89
C GLU A 53 0.24 8.25 -17.70
N LEU A 54 1.27 8.74 -18.38
CA LEU A 54 2.67 8.39 -18.16
C LEU A 54 3.30 9.48 -17.30
N VAL A 55 3.82 9.10 -16.13
CA VAL A 55 4.46 10.04 -15.19
C VAL A 55 5.94 9.78 -15.16
N GLY A 56 6.72 10.84 -15.27
CA GLY A 56 8.17 10.77 -15.13
C GLY A 56 8.54 10.34 -13.72
N GLU A 57 9.32 9.27 -13.59
CA GLU A 57 9.75 8.71 -12.31
C GLU A 57 11.18 9.10 -11.99
N VAL A 58 12.10 8.78 -12.88
CA VAL A 58 13.53 9.04 -12.72
C VAL A 58 14.15 9.48 -14.04
N ALA A 59 15.19 10.32 -13.95
CA ALA A 59 15.99 10.70 -15.10
C ALA A 59 17.46 10.88 -14.70
N SER A 60 18.35 10.62 -15.65
CA SER A 60 19.78 10.86 -15.53
C SER A 60 20.32 11.49 -16.82
N GLY A 61 21.37 12.27 -16.71
CA GLY A 61 22.02 12.89 -17.86
C GLY A 61 23.46 13.28 -17.51
N ARG A 62 24.30 13.46 -18.53
CA ARG A 62 25.72 13.80 -18.32
C ARG A 62 25.90 15.04 -17.43
N GLY A 63 26.45 14.80 -16.23
CA GLY A 63 26.83 15.84 -15.29
C GLY A 63 25.67 16.50 -14.53
N ARG A 64 24.40 16.04 -14.67
CA ARG A 64 23.27 16.59 -13.95
C ARG A 64 22.24 15.50 -13.65
N ARG A 65 21.69 15.53 -12.43
CA ARG A 65 20.46 14.77 -12.08
C ARG A 65 19.27 15.61 -12.53
N TYR A 66 18.43 15.00 -13.36
CA TYR A 66 17.17 15.62 -13.78
C TYR A 66 16.02 15.01 -12.99
N THR A 67 15.09 15.86 -12.56
CA THR A 67 13.83 15.39 -11.95
C THR A 67 12.75 15.51 -13.02
N VAL A 68 12.13 14.40 -13.36
CA VAL A 68 10.99 14.35 -14.30
C VAL A 68 9.66 14.08 -13.58
N SER A 69 9.65 14.00 -12.26
CA SER A 69 8.48 13.68 -11.44
C SER A 69 7.31 14.66 -11.58
N SER A 70 7.56 15.87 -12.11
CA SER A 70 6.52 16.84 -12.42
C SER A 70 5.92 16.71 -13.82
N VAL A 71 6.45 15.78 -14.63
CA VAL A 71 5.99 15.59 -16.02
C VAL A 71 4.96 14.49 -16.03
N ALA A 72 3.71 14.84 -16.35
CA ALA A 72 2.62 13.92 -16.59
C ALA A 72 2.16 14.05 -18.05
N LEU A 73 2.13 12.93 -18.75
CA LEU A 73 1.80 12.84 -20.17
C LEU A 73 0.51 12.01 -20.34
N PRO A 74 -0.65 12.65 -20.53
CA PRO A 74 -1.90 11.93 -20.75
C PRO A 74 -1.83 11.02 -21.98
N LEU A 75 -2.31 9.79 -21.89
CA LEU A 75 -2.22 8.83 -23.00
C LEU A 75 -3.01 9.24 -24.24
N HIS A 76 -4.03 10.07 -24.09
CA HIS A 76 -4.81 10.57 -25.22
C HIS A 76 -4.11 11.71 -25.98
N ALA A 77 -3.07 12.30 -25.41
CA ALA A 77 -2.24 13.28 -26.11
C ALA A 77 -1.36 12.58 -27.15
N LYS A 78 -1.13 13.26 -28.28
CA LYS A 78 -0.23 12.78 -29.31
C LYS A 78 1.20 13.22 -29.00
N GLY A 79 2.09 12.27 -28.81
CA GLY A 79 3.49 12.54 -28.55
C GLY A 79 4.35 11.29 -28.68
N PRO A 80 5.66 11.45 -28.85
CA PRO A 80 6.55 10.31 -29.12
C PRO A 80 6.58 9.28 -27.98
N VAL A 81 6.46 9.71 -26.72
CA VAL A 81 6.44 8.81 -25.56
C VAL A 81 5.14 7.99 -25.54
N GLN A 82 4.00 8.62 -25.85
CA GLN A 82 2.71 7.94 -25.94
C GLN A 82 2.67 6.95 -27.11
N GLU A 83 3.24 7.32 -28.26
CA GLU A 83 3.39 6.40 -29.41
C GLU A 83 4.24 5.18 -29.02
N ALA A 84 5.36 5.40 -28.34
CA ALA A 84 6.23 4.33 -27.90
C ALA A 84 5.55 3.40 -26.88
N PHE A 85 4.69 3.93 -26.01
CA PHE A 85 3.94 3.12 -25.06
C PHE A 85 3.06 2.05 -25.73
N PHE A 86 2.53 2.36 -26.92
CA PHE A 86 1.73 1.44 -27.72
C PHE A 86 2.53 0.63 -28.75
N ALA A 87 3.81 0.92 -28.90
CA ALA A 87 4.66 0.24 -29.88
C ALA A 87 5.00 -1.20 -29.44
N GLU A 88 5.26 -2.07 -30.42
CA GLU A 88 5.67 -3.46 -30.18
C GLU A 88 7.16 -3.59 -29.88
N GLY A 89 7.94 -2.55 -30.15
CA GLY A 89 9.38 -2.54 -29.97
C GLY A 89 9.94 -1.13 -29.87
N PRO A 90 11.28 -1.02 -29.82
CA PRO A 90 11.96 0.27 -29.75
C PRO A 90 11.60 1.17 -30.93
N LEU A 91 11.26 2.42 -30.65
CA LEU A 91 11.05 3.46 -31.65
C LEU A 91 12.24 4.43 -31.63
N ARG A 92 12.64 4.88 -32.83
CA ARG A 92 13.65 5.93 -32.97
C ARG A 92 13.00 7.21 -33.50
N ARG A 93 13.23 8.32 -32.80
CA ARG A 93 12.80 9.68 -33.23
C ARG A 93 14.01 10.62 -33.20
N GLY A 94 14.60 10.85 -34.35
CA GLY A 94 15.85 11.61 -34.45
C GLY A 94 16.99 10.94 -33.69
N GLU A 95 17.50 11.59 -32.67
CA GLU A 95 18.57 11.08 -31.80
C GLU A 95 18.04 10.32 -30.56
N GLU A 96 16.72 10.31 -30.37
CA GLU A 96 16.08 9.68 -29.22
C GLU A 96 15.56 8.29 -29.56
N TRP A 97 15.82 7.35 -28.65
CA TRP A 97 15.25 6.02 -28.61
C TRP A 97 14.20 5.94 -27.51
N LEU A 98 13.05 5.40 -27.86
CA LEU A 98 11.89 5.27 -27.00
C LEU A 98 11.56 3.78 -26.92
N LEU A 99 11.67 3.20 -25.73
CA LEU A 99 11.54 1.77 -25.52
C LEU A 99 10.31 1.49 -24.64
N PRO A 100 9.31 0.78 -25.17
CA PRO A 100 8.21 0.30 -24.34
C PRO A 100 8.76 -0.69 -23.32
N VAL A 101 8.49 -0.42 -22.04
CA VAL A 101 8.85 -1.30 -20.93
C VAL A 101 7.68 -2.23 -20.70
N VAL A 102 7.76 -3.45 -21.22
CA VAL A 102 6.69 -4.45 -21.14
C VAL A 102 7.13 -5.56 -20.21
N GLY A 103 6.30 -5.85 -19.21
CA GLY A 103 6.53 -7.02 -18.36
C GLY A 103 6.37 -8.30 -19.16
N GLU A 104 7.09 -9.37 -18.75
CA GLU A 104 6.94 -10.69 -19.38
C GLU A 104 5.48 -11.10 -19.47
N GLU A 105 5.13 -11.77 -20.57
CA GLU A 105 3.80 -12.27 -20.90
C GLU A 105 3.32 -13.43 -19.98
N GLU A 106 3.36 -13.29 -18.70
CA GLU A 106 2.49 -14.09 -17.82
C GLU A 106 1.09 -13.51 -17.84
N ALA A 107 0.52 -13.50 -19.01
CA ALA A 107 -0.76 -12.90 -19.21
C ALA A 107 -1.82 -13.98 -19.34
N PHE A 108 -2.21 -14.53 -18.22
CA PHE A 108 -3.50 -15.20 -18.14
C PHE A 108 -4.58 -14.11 -18.03
N CYS A 109 -5.20 -13.77 -19.15
CA CYS A 109 -6.46 -13.06 -19.11
C CYS A 109 -7.51 -14.06 -18.63
N TRP A 110 -8.04 -13.88 -17.43
CA TRP A 110 -9.12 -14.73 -16.90
C TRP A 110 -10.37 -14.72 -17.78
N ALA A 111 -10.56 -13.66 -18.57
CA ALA A 111 -11.64 -13.55 -19.54
C ALA A 111 -11.35 -14.29 -20.86
N ASP A 112 -10.11 -14.75 -21.11
CA ASP A 112 -9.74 -15.41 -22.36
C ASP A 112 -8.62 -16.45 -22.16
N PRO A 113 -8.98 -17.67 -21.68
CA PRO A 113 -8.01 -18.77 -21.53
C PRO A 113 -7.43 -19.25 -22.86
N GLU A 114 -8.10 -18.98 -24.00
CA GLU A 114 -7.63 -19.35 -25.35
C GLU A 114 -6.84 -18.23 -26.03
N ARG A 115 -6.42 -17.21 -25.29
CA ARG A 115 -5.68 -16.04 -25.79
C ARG A 115 -6.47 -15.12 -26.77
N ARG A 116 -7.76 -15.28 -26.88
CA ARG A 116 -8.66 -14.42 -27.66
C ARG A 116 -9.50 -13.61 -26.69
N CYS A 117 -9.31 -12.30 -26.64
CA CYS A 117 -10.14 -11.44 -25.78
C CYS A 117 -11.58 -11.45 -26.30
N ARG A 118 -12.46 -12.21 -25.65
CA ARG A 118 -13.89 -12.35 -26.03
C ARG A 118 -14.65 -11.04 -25.86
N GLU A 119 -14.29 -10.23 -24.89
CA GLU A 119 -14.95 -8.94 -24.63
C GLU A 119 -14.55 -7.88 -25.68
N HIS A 120 -13.34 -8.00 -26.25
CA HIS A 120 -12.82 -7.03 -27.21
C HIS A 120 -12.10 -7.69 -28.39
N PRO A 121 -12.78 -8.55 -29.17
CA PRO A 121 -12.12 -9.37 -30.20
C PRO A 121 -11.51 -8.57 -31.35
N ARG A 122 -12.00 -7.33 -31.56
CA ARG A 122 -11.54 -6.43 -32.63
C ARG A 122 -10.66 -5.29 -32.14
N ALA A 123 -10.38 -5.22 -30.83
CA ALA A 123 -9.60 -4.13 -30.29
C ALA A 123 -8.12 -4.26 -30.70
N THR A 124 -7.56 -3.18 -31.21
CA THR A 124 -6.12 -3.04 -31.43
C THR A 124 -5.40 -3.01 -30.08
N ARG A 125 -4.07 -3.16 -30.09
CA ARG A 125 -3.25 -3.04 -28.85
C ARG A 125 -3.53 -1.72 -28.13
N GLU A 126 -3.56 -0.61 -28.88
CA GLU A 126 -3.88 0.72 -28.38
C GLU A 126 -5.26 0.80 -27.72
N THR A 127 -6.29 0.34 -28.45
CA THR A 127 -7.66 0.35 -27.97
C THR A 127 -7.84 -0.54 -26.73
N ARG A 128 -7.18 -1.69 -26.67
CA ARG A 128 -7.23 -2.60 -25.49
C ARG A 128 -6.58 -2.00 -24.27
N ALA A 129 -5.44 -1.32 -24.40
CA ALA A 129 -4.79 -0.62 -23.28
C ALA A 129 -5.69 0.47 -22.67
N LEU A 130 -6.51 1.13 -23.50
CA LEU A 130 -7.43 2.17 -23.07
C LEU A 130 -8.73 1.63 -22.47
N ILE A 131 -9.25 0.52 -23.03
CA ILE A 131 -10.58 -0.03 -22.65
C ILE A 131 -10.46 -0.98 -21.47
N CYS A 132 -9.41 -1.79 -21.40
CA CYS A 132 -9.22 -2.78 -20.36
C CYS A 132 -7.90 -2.55 -19.59
N PRO A 133 -7.89 -1.61 -18.63
CA PRO A 133 -6.69 -1.35 -17.81
C PRO A 133 -6.26 -2.57 -16.98
N SER A 134 -7.13 -3.57 -16.86
CA SER A 134 -6.84 -4.83 -16.18
C SER A 134 -6.32 -5.93 -17.10
N CYS A 135 -6.20 -5.69 -18.41
CA CYS A 135 -5.71 -6.69 -19.34
C CYS A 135 -4.18 -6.90 -19.18
N PRO A 136 -3.74 -8.03 -18.66
CA PRO A 136 -2.31 -8.27 -18.39
C PRO A 136 -1.45 -8.34 -19.67
N ARG A 137 -2.04 -8.70 -20.82
CA ARG A 137 -1.35 -8.78 -22.13
C ARG A 137 -0.88 -7.45 -22.67
N PHE A 138 -1.47 -6.35 -22.22
CA PHE A 138 -1.26 -5.02 -22.77
C PHE A 138 -0.97 -4.01 -21.67
N ARG A 139 -0.21 -4.41 -20.64
CA ARG A 139 0.30 -3.49 -19.63
C ARG A 139 1.78 -3.20 -19.89
N PRO A 140 2.11 -2.29 -20.80
CA PRO A 140 3.39 -1.65 -20.69
C PRO A 140 3.44 -1.03 -19.29
N LEU A 141 4.55 -1.26 -18.61
CA LEU A 141 4.79 -0.66 -17.29
C LEU A 141 5.15 0.81 -17.45
N GLY A 142 5.64 1.19 -18.64
CA GLY A 142 6.05 2.54 -18.94
C GLY A 142 6.85 2.64 -20.23
N VAL A 143 7.60 3.73 -20.36
CA VAL A 143 8.50 4.00 -21.50
C VAL A 143 9.85 4.48 -20.96
N LEU A 144 10.91 3.83 -21.41
CA LEU A 144 12.28 4.27 -21.20
C LEU A 144 12.71 5.11 -22.40
N THR A 145 13.14 6.34 -22.17
CA THR A 145 13.67 7.23 -23.20
C THR A 145 15.18 7.37 -23.06
N LEU A 146 15.90 7.26 -24.19
CA LEU A 146 17.36 7.31 -24.24
C LEU A 146 17.80 8.23 -25.39
N GLU A 147 18.52 9.30 -25.08
CA GLU A 147 19.00 10.25 -26.07
C GLU A 147 20.47 10.02 -26.42
N ARG A 148 20.79 10.08 -27.72
CA ARG A 148 22.14 9.89 -28.27
C ARG A 148 22.80 8.58 -27.81
N VAL A 149 22.11 7.49 -28.09
CA VAL A 149 22.58 6.15 -27.72
C VAL A 149 23.79 5.75 -28.61
N PRO A 150 24.94 5.41 -28.01
CA PRO A 150 26.08 4.91 -28.77
C PRO A 150 25.74 3.67 -29.59
N SER A 151 26.31 3.55 -30.79
CA SER A 151 26.01 2.43 -31.70
C SER A 151 26.22 1.05 -31.05
N ARG A 152 27.21 0.92 -30.16
CA ARG A 152 27.46 -0.32 -29.40
C ARG A 152 26.34 -0.75 -28.47
N LEU A 153 25.50 0.19 -28.00
CA LEU A 153 24.37 -0.11 -27.11
C LEU A 153 23.07 -0.39 -27.88
N GLN A 154 22.96 0.05 -29.13
CA GLN A 154 21.73 -0.10 -29.90
C GLN A 154 21.23 -1.55 -30.01
N PRO A 155 22.08 -2.57 -30.23
CA PRO A 155 21.64 -3.97 -30.22
C PRO A 155 21.09 -4.45 -28.88
N LEU A 156 21.48 -3.78 -27.79
CA LEU A 156 21.08 -4.15 -26.43
C LEU A 156 19.77 -3.49 -25.97
N LEU A 157 19.22 -2.53 -26.74
CA LEU A 157 18.04 -1.78 -26.35
C LEU A 157 16.82 -2.63 -25.95
N PRO A 158 16.46 -3.70 -26.68
CA PRO A 158 15.35 -4.57 -26.28
C PRO A 158 15.60 -5.23 -24.92
N LEU A 159 16.85 -5.66 -24.69
CA LEU A 159 17.23 -6.29 -23.43
C LEU A 159 17.23 -5.29 -22.26
N LEU A 160 17.65 -4.04 -22.51
CA LEU A 160 17.55 -2.97 -21.50
C LEU A 160 16.11 -2.70 -21.09
N ALA A 161 15.18 -2.69 -22.06
CA ALA A 161 13.75 -2.56 -21.75
C ALA A 161 13.23 -3.73 -20.90
N GLN A 162 13.63 -4.97 -21.21
CA GLN A 162 13.27 -6.16 -20.42
C GLN A 162 13.87 -6.12 -19.00
N LEU A 163 15.13 -5.73 -18.86
CA LEU A 163 15.77 -5.56 -17.54
C LEU A 163 15.07 -4.49 -16.73
N THR A 164 14.68 -3.37 -17.35
CA THR A 164 13.90 -2.32 -16.67
C THR A 164 12.54 -2.86 -16.18
N ALA A 165 11.86 -3.65 -17.02
CA ALA A 165 10.60 -4.28 -16.64
C ALA A 165 10.77 -5.24 -15.46
N LEU A 166 11.82 -6.06 -15.46
CA LEU A 166 12.14 -6.97 -14.37
C LEU A 166 12.44 -6.22 -13.06
N ALA A 167 13.21 -5.13 -13.14
CA ALA A 167 13.50 -4.28 -11.99
C ALA A 167 12.21 -3.68 -11.38
N LEU A 168 11.32 -3.18 -12.21
CA LEU A 168 10.03 -2.63 -11.77
C LEU A 168 9.16 -3.68 -11.09
N LYS A 169 9.08 -4.89 -11.65
CA LYS A 169 8.33 -6.01 -11.06
C LYS A 169 8.92 -6.41 -9.70
N ASN A 170 10.23 -6.60 -9.64
CA ASN A 170 10.90 -6.97 -8.40
C ASN A 170 10.71 -5.89 -7.32
N GLY A 171 10.82 -4.63 -7.68
CA GLY A 171 10.57 -3.52 -6.77
C GLY A 171 9.12 -3.50 -6.24
N ALA A 172 8.13 -3.78 -7.08
CA ALA A 172 6.74 -3.90 -6.66
C ALA A 172 6.54 -5.07 -5.69
N LEU A 173 7.09 -6.25 -5.99
CA LEU A 173 7.03 -7.43 -5.11
C LEU A 173 7.70 -7.20 -3.75
N LEU A 174 8.84 -6.51 -3.71
CA LEU A 174 9.51 -6.15 -2.47
C LEU A 174 8.64 -5.23 -1.61
N LYS A 175 8.04 -4.20 -2.19
CA LYS A 175 7.11 -3.31 -1.48
C LYS A 175 5.90 -4.05 -0.92
N GLU A 176 5.33 -4.97 -1.69
CA GLU A 176 4.19 -5.78 -1.25
C GLU A 176 4.59 -6.72 -0.10
N ARG A 177 5.74 -7.40 -0.22
CA ARG A 177 6.31 -8.23 0.85
C ARG A 177 6.48 -7.43 2.14
N ASP A 178 7.09 -6.25 2.07
CA ASP A 178 7.37 -5.43 3.25
C ASP A 178 6.07 -4.88 3.87
N ALA A 179 5.07 -4.57 3.06
CA ALA A 179 3.74 -4.22 3.56
C ALA A 179 3.07 -5.41 4.27
N ALA A 180 3.20 -6.62 3.72
CA ALA A 180 2.67 -7.84 4.34
C ALA A 180 3.39 -8.16 5.66
N LEU A 181 4.72 -8.03 5.71
CA LEU A 181 5.51 -8.23 6.93
C LEU A 181 5.12 -7.22 8.03
N ARG A 182 4.93 -5.94 7.69
CA ARG A 182 4.45 -4.94 8.65
C ARG A 182 3.07 -5.30 9.21
N ARG A 183 2.14 -5.75 8.36
CA ARG A 183 0.81 -6.20 8.82
C ARG A 183 0.92 -7.41 9.74
N LEU A 184 1.73 -8.40 9.39
CA LEU A 184 1.96 -9.58 10.23
C LEU A 184 2.56 -9.23 11.59
N SER A 185 3.54 -8.33 11.64
CA SER A 185 4.12 -7.83 12.89
C SER A 185 3.06 -7.17 13.78
N GLN A 186 2.25 -6.28 13.22
CA GLN A 186 1.15 -5.65 13.95
C GLN A 186 0.12 -6.66 14.47
N HIS A 187 -0.21 -7.68 13.69
CA HIS A 187 -1.11 -8.75 14.14
C HIS A 187 -0.49 -9.58 15.27
N ALA A 188 0.80 -9.94 15.15
CA ALA A 188 1.51 -10.66 16.20
C ALA A 188 1.56 -9.87 17.52
N GLU A 189 1.83 -8.58 17.48
CA GLU A 189 1.80 -7.70 18.64
C GLU A 189 0.40 -7.66 19.29
N ARG A 190 -0.65 -7.51 18.48
CA ARG A 190 -2.03 -7.53 18.99
C ARG A 190 -2.37 -8.86 19.66
N LEU A 191 -2.00 -9.99 19.05
CA LEU A 191 -2.22 -11.31 19.63
C LEU A 191 -1.42 -11.50 20.92
N ALA A 192 -0.19 -11.02 21.00
CA ALA A 192 0.62 -11.04 22.21
C ALA A 192 -0.05 -10.25 23.33
N HIS A 193 -0.61 -9.06 23.05
CA HIS A 193 -1.35 -8.26 24.01
C HIS A 193 -2.62 -8.98 24.52
N VAL A 194 -3.41 -9.57 23.60
CA VAL A 194 -4.60 -10.33 23.97
C VAL A 194 -4.23 -11.54 24.81
N SER A 195 -3.20 -12.29 24.44
CA SER A 195 -2.73 -13.44 25.19
C SER A 195 -2.21 -13.09 26.58
N ALA A 196 -1.48 -11.97 26.71
CA ALA A 196 -1.04 -11.48 28.00
C ALA A 196 -2.24 -11.06 28.88
N ALA A 197 -3.18 -10.32 28.30
CA ALA A 197 -4.42 -9.92 28.97
C ALA A 197 -5.22 -11.13 29.45
N SER A 198 -5.37 -12.16 28.62
CA SER A 198 -6.07 -13.40 28.98
C SER A 198 -5.40 -14.13 30.15
N ARG A 199 -4.07 -14.15 30.19
CA ARG A 199 -3.31 -14.76 31.29
C ARG A 199 -3.47 -13.97 32.60
N GLU A 200 -3.49 -12.66 32.55
CA GLU A 200 -3.73 -11.81 33.72
C GLU A 200 -5.14 -12.03 34.27
N LEU A 201 -6.15 -12.07 33.39
CA LEU A 201 -7.54 -12.36 33.79
C LEU A 201 -7.69 -13.76 34.38
N ALA A 202 -7.04 -14.77 33.81
CA ALA A 202 -7.10 -16.14 34.32
C ALA A 202 -6.47 -16.33 35.72
N ARG A 203 -5.60 -15.42 36.14
CA ARG A 203 -5.01 -15.40 37.48
C ARG A 203 -5.88 -14.69 38.54
N ALA A 204 -6.79 -13.87 38.09
CA ALA A 204 -7.71 -13.17 39.00
C ALA A 204 -8.84 -14.12 39.42
N LEU A 205 -8.85 -14.56 40.66
CA LEU A 205 -9.83 -15.50 41.20
C LEU A 205 -11.11 -14.81 41.71
N GLU A 206 -10.98 -13.55 42.18
CA GLU A 206 -12.09 -12.78 42.69
C GLU A 206 -12.74 -11.94 41.57
N PRO A 207 -14.09 -11.85 41.52
CA PRO A 207 -14.79 -11.07 40.50
C PRO A 207 -14.34 -9.61 40.44
N ASP A 208 -14.08 -8.97 41.55
CA ASP A 208 -13.63 -7.58 41.62
C ASP A 208 -12.20 -7.44 41.06
N ALA A 209 -11.33 -8.38 41.35
CA ALA A 209 -9.99 -8.43 40.78
C ALA A 209 -10.04 -8.62 39.25
N VAL A 210 -10.92 -9.48 38.72
CA VAL A 210 -11.16 -9.65 37.29
C VAL A 210 -11.57 -8.33 36.65
N MET A 211 -12.50 -7.59 37.25
CA MET A 211 -12.99 -6.31 36.74
C MET A 211 -11.92 -5.21 36.77
N ALA A 212 -11.13 -5.17 37.85
CA ALA A 212 -10.02 -4.23 37.96
C ALA A 212 -8.92 -4.49 36.88
N VAL A 213 -8.54 -5.76 36.71
CA VAL A 213 -7.57 -6.20 35.68
C VAL A 213 -8.12 -5.86 34.30
N LEU A 214 -9.39 -6.18 34.00
CA LEU A 214 -10.00 -5.88 32.72
C LEU A 214 -9.99 -4.38 32.43
N ALA A 215 -10.38 -3.55 33.39
CA ALA A 215 -10.36 -2.10 33.25
C ALA A 215 -8.94 -1.56 33.02
N GLY A 216 -7.94 -2.16 33.68
CA GLY A 216 -6.52 -1.88 33.46
C GLY A 216 -6.07 -2.18 32.03
N ILE A 217 -6.35 -3.39 31.58
CA ILE A 217 -5.98 -3.84 30.22
C ILE A 217 -6.60 -2.93 29.15
N LEU A 218 -7.90 -2.65 29.26
CA LEU A 218 -8.61 -1.79 28.32
C LEU A 218 -7.98 -0.40 28.24
N ARG A 219 -7.59 0.16 29.37
CA ARG A 219 -6.97 1.46 29.43
C ARG A 219 -5.51 1.46 28.94
N GLU A 220 -4.67 0.63 29.53
CA GLU A 220 -3.21 0.68 29.36
C GLU A 220 -2.77 0.12 28.00
N ARG A 221 -3.43 -0.94 27.55
CA ARG A 221 -3.03 -1.64 26.33
C ARG A 221 -3.86 -1.26 25.10
N LEU A 222 -5.13 -0.86 25.29
CA LEU A 222 -6.01 -0.45 24.21
C LEU A 222 -6.23 1.06 24.14
N GLY A 223 -5.66 1.83 25.09
CA GLY A 223 -5.65 3.28 25.04
C GLY A 223 -6.98 3.97 25.37
N PHE A 224 -7.92 3.27 26.01
CA PHE A 224 -9.17 3.91 26.42
C PHE A 224 -8.93 4.94 27.50
N TYR A 225 -9.44 6.16 27.32
CA TYR A 225 -9.29 7.26 28.29
C TYR A 225 -9.97 6.95 29.62
N ARG A 226 -11.19 6.39 29.59
CA ARG A 226 -11.97 5.97 30.74
C ARG A 226 -12.64 4.63 30.49
N VAL A 227 -12.60 3.77 31.46
CA VAL A 227 -13.29 2.47 31.43
C VAL A 227 -14.23 2.42 32.64
N THR A 228 -15.51 2.18 32.41
CA THR A 228 -16.51 1.98 33.46
C THR A 228 -17.12 0.60 33.32
N VAL A 229 -17.10 -0.16 34.39
CA VAL A 229 -17.75 -1.45 34.48
C VAL A 229 -19.04 -1.26 35.29
N ALA A 230 -20.16 -1.68 34.72
CA ALA A 230 -21.45 -1.68 35.37
C ALA A 230 -22.03 -3.08 35.38
N LEU A 231 -22.63 -3.46 36.46
CA LEU A 231 -23.23 -4.78 36.69
C LEU A 231 -24.75 -4.68 36.67
N VAL A 232 -25.41 -5.72 36.15
CA VAL A 232 -26.87 -5.85 36.28
C VAL A 232 -27.20 -6.43 37.62
N ARG A 233 -27.86 -5.63 38.47
CA ARG A 233 -28.38 -6.03 39.79
C ARG A 233 -29.87 -5.66 39.88
N GLU A 234 -30.72 -6.59 40.24
CA GLU A 234 -32.17 -6.36 40.42
C GLU A 234 -32.85 -5.66 39.23
N GLY A 235 -32.47 -6.03 37.98
CA GLY A 235 -33.05 -5.44 36.80
C GLY A 235 -32.54 -4.03 36.42
N ALA A 236 -31.59 -3.50 37.16
CA ALA A 236 -30.94 -2.23 36.89
C ALA A 236 -29.44 -2.41 36.61
N LEU A 237 -28.91 -1.56 35.75
CA LEU A 237 -27.49 -1.44 35.51
C LEU A 237 -26.89 -0.50 36.53
N VAL A 238 -26.01 -1.01 37.40
CA VAL A 238 -25.39 -0.25 38.49
C VAL A 238 -23.89 -0.14 38.21
N GLY A 239 -23.38 1.08 38.26
CA GLY A 239 -21.94 1.31 38.14
C GLY A 239 -21.19 0.66 39.28
N HIS A 240 -20.19 -0.14 38.98
CA HIS A 240 -19.43 -0.90 39.97
C HIS A 240 -18.00 -0.37 40.10
N LEU A 241 -17.35 -0.12 38.95
CA LEU A 241 -15.96 0.30 38.89
C LEU A 241 -15.76 1.33 37.79
N THR A 242 -14.97 2.35 38.05
CA THR A 242 -14.49 3.29 37.01
C THR A 242 -12.99 3.47 37.14
N ARG A 243 -12.26 3.32 36.04
CA ARG A 243 -10.84 3.65 35.92
C ARG A 243 -10.68 4.86 35.00
N ARG A 244 -10.01 5.89 35.48
CA ARG A 244 -9.67 7.11 34.75
C ARG A 244 -8.23 7.50 35.10
N GLY A 245 -7.35 7.56 34.12
CA GLY A 245 -5.94 7.76 34.42
C GLY A 245 -5.40 6.61 35.27
N GLU A 246 -4.55 6.89 36.19
CA GLU A 246 -4.02 5.91 37.15
C GLU A 246 -5.05 5.57 38.24
N ASP A 247 -6.09 6.38 38.38
CA ASP A 247 -7.06 6.26 39.45
C ASP A 247 -8.10 5.18 39.18
N LEU A 248 -8.34 4.35 40.19
CA LEU A 248 -9.34 3.30 40.20
C LEU A 248 -10.38 3.62 41.24
N TYR A 249 -11.61 3.84 40.81
CA TYR A 249 -12.73 4.19 41.71
C TYR A 249 -13.73 3.05 41.81
N TRP A 250 -13.89 2.49 42.99
CA TRP A 250 -15.00 1.60 43.30
C TRP A 250 -16.24 2.43 43.60
N THR A 251 -17.29 2.21 42.81
CA THR A 251 -18.50 3.03 42.91
C THR A 251 -19.65 2.34 43.63
N GLU A 252 -19.39 1.20 44.25
CA GLU A 252 -20.40 0.43 44.96
C GLU A 252 -21.05 1.27 46.06
N GLY A 253 -22.37 1.42 46.01
CA GLY A 253 -23.15 2.27 46.93
C GLY A 253 -23.05 3.78 46.70
N ARG A 254 -22.13 4.26 45.85
CA ARG A 254 -21.96 5.69 45.53
C ARG A 254 -22.16 5.98 44.03
N SER A 255 -22.51 4.96 43.25
CA SER A 255 -22.68 5.13 41.81
C SER A 255 -23.89 6.02 41.50
N ARG A 256 -23.65 7.06 40.69
CA ARG A 256 -24.74 7.85 40.07
C ARG A 256 -25.39 7.09 38.89
N ILE A 257 -24.80 5.98 38.45
CA ILE A 257 -25.33 5.18 37.38
C ILE A 257 -26.21 4.08 37.98
N ARG A 258 -27.52 4.27 37.92
CA ARG A 258 -28.51 3.24 38.17
C ARG A 258 -29.60 3.34 37.13
N LEU A 259 -29.50 2.50 36.10
CA LEU A 259 -30.35 2.57 34.93
C LEU A 259 -31.22 1.32 34.85
N PRO A 260 -32.54 1.42 34.92
CA PRO A 260 -33.42 0.27 34.69
C PRO A 260 -33.15 -0.33 33.29
N VAL A 261 -32.74 -1.60 33.25
CA VAL A 261 -32.35 -2.24 31.95
C VAL A 261 -33.55 -2.29 31.02
N ALA A 262 -34.73 -2.57 31.49
CA ALA A 262 -35.93 -2.77 30.67
C ALA A 262 -36.41 -1.47 30.00
N THR A 263 -36.37 -0.34 30.69
CA THR A 263 -37.05 0.89 30.25
C THR A 263 -36.12 2.05 29.92
N SER A 264 -34.86 2.01 30.37
CA SER A 264 -33.96 3.12 30.13
C SER A 264 -33.62 3.29 28.63
N PRO A 265 -33.71 4.52 28.08
CA PRO A 265 -33.25 4.83 26.73
C PRO A 265 -31.73 4.96 26.64
N ASP A 266 -31.01 4.85 27.73
CA ASP A 266 -29.56 4.98 27.74
C ASP A 266 -28.86 3.94 26.90
N PRO A 267 -27.85 4.31 26.11
CA PRO A 267 -27.11 3.39 25.24
C PRO A 267 -26.52 2.18 25.99
N MET A 268 -26.10 2.34 27.25
CA MET A 268 -25.59 1.22 28.05
C MET A 268 -26.68 0.21 28.36
N ALA A 269 -27.86 0.67 28.77
CA ALA A 269 -29.00 -0.20 29.05
C ALA A 269 -29.51 -0.87 27.77
N GLN A 270 -29.51 -0.15 26.65
CA GLN A 270 -29.87 -0.70 25.36
C GLN A 270 -28.86 -1.79 24.90
N ALA A 271 -27.56 -1.57 25.07
CA ALA A 271 -26.53 -2.54 24.72
C ALA A 271 -26.72 -3.86 25.50
N VAL A 272 -27.10 -3.76 26.80
CA VAL A 272 -27.37 -4.94 27.62
C VAL A 272 -28.65 -5.66 27.17
N ARG A 273 -29.73 -4.94 26.88
CA ARG A 273 -31.01 -5.52 26.41
C ARG A 273 -30.82 -6.27 25.10
N GLU A 274 -30.09 -5.65 24.17
CA GLU A 274 -29.89 -6.18 22.83
C GLU A 274 -28.73 -7.19 22.76
N ARG A 275 -27.93 -7.32 23.82
CA ARG A 275 -26.72 -8.14 23.85
C ARG A 275 -25.77 -7.81 22.71
N ARG A 276 -25.62 -6.53 22.38
CA ARG A 276 -24.80 -6.04 21.26
C ARG A 276 -23.91 -4.89 21.71
N THR A 277 -22.71 -4.85 21.15
CA THR A 277 -21.83 -3.69 21.25
C THR A 277 -22.47 -2.49 20.53
N ARG A 278 -22.46 -1.33 21.20
CA ARG A 278 -22.89 -0.06 20.60
C ARG A 278 -21.75 0.93 20.59
N ILE A 279 -21.55 1.57 19.44
CA ILE A 279 -20.64 2.71 19.30
C ILE A 279 -21.53 3.95 19.21
N VAL A 280 -21.35 4.87 20.14
CA VAL A 280 -22.13 6.10 20.22
C VAL A 280 -21.22 7.28 19.98
N PRO A 281 -21.49 8.13 18.97
CA PRO A 281 -20.71 9.32 18.73
C PRO A 281 -20.81 10.29 19.95
N ARG A 282 -19.76 11.11 20.14
CA ARG A 282 -19.64 11.98 21.33
C ARG A 282 -20.83 12.90 21.51
N GLU A 283 -21.37 13.43 20.40
CA GLU A 283 -22.49 14.37 20.37
C GLU A 283 -23.81 13.74 20.83
N ALA A 284 -23.92 12.43 20.75
CA ALA A 284 -25.09 11.66 21.15
C ALA A 284 -24.95 11.01 22.52
N LEU A 285 -23.85 11.31 23.26
CA LEU A 285 -23.63 10.76 24.58
C LEU A 285 -24.56 11.48 25.62
N PRO A 286 -25.23 10.72 26.51
CA PRO A 286 -25.95 11.33 27.67
C PRO A 286 -24.97 12.12 28.55
N PRO A 287 -25.42 13.18 29.21
CA PRO A 287 -24.57 14.07 30.04
C PRO A 287 -23.67 13.33 31.03
N HIS A 288 -24.20 12.33 31.72
CA HIS A 288 -23.44 11.53 32.71
C HIS A 288 -22.30 10.68 32.09
N LEU A 289 -22.35 10.42 30.80
CA LEU A 289 -21.27 9.77 30.06
C LEU A 289 -20.35 10.79 29.38
N ALA A 290 -20.87 11.95 29.03
CA ALA A 290 -20.10 13.02 28.38
C ALA A 290 -19.21 13.78 29.41
N GLU A 291 -19.63 13.90 30.64
CA GLU A 291 -18.84 14.50 31.72
C GLU A 291 -17.58 13.70 32.00
N GLY A 292 -16.43 14.22 31.51
CA GLY A 292 -15.10 13.60 31.68
C GLY A 292 -14.50 12.97 30.45
N VAL A 293 -15.12 13.08 29.29
CA VAL A 293 -14.42 12.96 27.99
C VAL A 293 -13.73 14.31 27.79
N GLY A 294 -12.55 14.44 28.40
CA GLY A 294 -11.79 15.68 28.44
C GLY A 294 -11.58 16.32 27.08
N ALA A 295 -11.42 17.63 27.15
CA ALA A 295 -10.98 18.49 26.07
C ALA A 295 -9.58 18.08 25.57
#